data_262debe7af69b6fb78c4e5b3af752e2b
#
_entry.id   262debe7af69b6fb78c4e5b3af752e2b
#
_cell.length_a   1.000
_cell.length_b   1.000
_cell.length_c   1.000
_cell.angle_alpha   90.00
_cell.angle_beta   90.00
_cell.angle_gamma   90.00
#
_symmetry.space_group_name_H-M   'P 1'
#
loop_
_entity.id
_entity.type
_entity.pdbx_description
1 polymer ?
#
loop_
_entity_poly.entity_id
_entity_poly.type
_entity_poly.pdbx_seq_one_letter_code
_entity_poly.pdbx_strand_id
1 'polypeptide(L)'
;IRDSRTAEAMLKIEEMTGQRADIVVMVQGDEPMITPDMIDAAVEPMLKDPSINVVNLMADLATEEEFEDPNEVKVVTDLNGDALYFSREPIPSRRKGTPHVPMHKQVCIIPFRRDYLLKFNAMDECPLEIIESVDMMRILEHGEKVRMVPTDKRTLSVDTQEDLERVREMMRDDALRISYTK
;
A
#
# COMPACT_ATOMS: atom_id res chain seq x y z
N ILE A 1 -12.26 -3.15 -8.27
CA ILE A 1 -11.90 -3.85 -9.52
C ILE A 1 -10.43 -4.27 -9.55
N ARG A 2 -9.48 -3.55 -8.90
CA ARG A 2 -8.04 -3.92 -8.90
C ARG A 2 -7.80 -5.23 -8.16
N ASP A 3 -8.38 -5.41 -6.99
CA ASP A 3 -8.17 -6.61 -6.15
C ASP A 3 -8.79 -7.88 -6.72
N SER A 4 -9.87 -7.75 -7.48
CA SER A 4 -10.50 -8.92 -8.12
C SER A 4 -9.56 -9.62 -9.11
N ARG A 5 -8.68 -8.87 -9.80
CA ARG A 5 -7.67 -9.44 -10.71
C ARG A 5 -6.58 -10.21 -9.95
N THR A 6 -6.17 -9.70 -8.80
CA THR A 6 -5.19 -10.37 -7.94
C THR A 6 -5.74 -11.69 -7.41
N ALA A 7 -6.98 -11.71 -6.93
CA ALA A 7 -7.64 -12.94 -6.48
C ALA A 7 -7.87 -13.93 -7.63
N GLU A 8 -8.28 -13.46 -8.81
CA GLU A 8 -8.42 -14.31 -10.00
C GLU A 8 -7.08 -14.96 -10.38
N ALA A 9 -6.01 -14.18 -10.40
CA ALA A 9 -4.67 -14.68 -10.70
C ALA A 9 -4.23 -15.73 -9.68
N MET A 10 -4.43 -15.46 -8.38
CA MET A 10 -4.13 -16.40 -7.32
C MET A 10 -4.86 -17.73 -7.51
N LEU A 11 -6.17 -17.71 -7.73
CA LEU A 11 -6.97 -18.93 -7.92
C LEU A 11 -6.52 -19.72 -9.15
N LYS A 12 -6.18 -19.05 -10.24
CA LYS A 12 -5.63 -19.72 -11.44
C LYS A 12 -4.27 -20.38 -11.18
N ILE A 13 -3.40 -19.71 -10.42
CA ILE A 13 -2.10 -20.28 -10.04
C ILE A 13 -2.30 -21.50 -9.14
N GLU A 14 -3.20 -21.43 -8.16
CA GLU A 14 -3.53 -22.58 -7.31
C GLU A 14 -4.04 -23.78 -8.14
N GLU A 15 -4.94 -23.53 -9.10
CA GLU A 15 -5.45 -24.57 -10.00
C GLU A 15 -4.33 -25.20 -10.83
N MET A 16 -3.43 -24.37 -11.39
CA MET A 16 -2.34 -24.84 -12.25
C MET A 16 -1.26 -25.59 -11.50
N THR A 17 -0.97 -25.22 -10.26
CA THR A 17 0.14 -25.75 -9.46
C THR A 17 -0.28 -26.85 -8.47
N GLY A 18 -1.56 -26.91 -8.12
CA GLY A 18 -2.08 -27.71 -7.01
C GLY A 18 -1.62 -27.23 -5.62
N GLN A 19 -0.99 -26.05 -5.53
CA GLN A 19 -0.49 -25.48 -4.28
C GLN A 19 -1.37 -24.31 -3.86
N ARG A 20 -1.79 -24.28 -2.59
CA ARG A 20 -2.56 -23.18 -2.02
C ARG A 20 -1.63 -22.10 -1.49
N ALA A 21 -1.92 -20.86 -1.81
CA ALA A 21 -1.25 -19.69 -1.23
C ALA A 21 -1.75 -19.43 0.19
N ASP A 22 -0.88 -19.03 1.10
CA ASP A 22 -1.26 -18.57 2.45
C ASP A 22 -1.37 -17.05 2.50
N ILE A 23 -0.44 -16.37 1.83
CA ILE A 23 -0.35 -14.91 1.74
C ILE A 23 -0.21 -14.52 0.26
N VAL A 24 -0.95 -13.51 -0.14
CA VAL A 24 -0.93 -12.94 -1.49
C VAL A 24 -0.51 -11.48 -1.38
N VAL A 25 0.57 -11.11 -2.02
CA VAL A 25 1.04 -9.73 -2.02
C VAL A 25 0.56 -9.03 -3.29
N MET A 26 -0.32 -8.07 -3.13
CA MET A 26 -0.69 -7.16 -4.20
C MET A 26 0.39 -6.10 -4.34
N VAL A 27 0.93 -5.97 -5.54
CA VAL A 27 1.89 -4.95 -5.93
C VAL A 27 1.33 -4.20 -7.13
N GLN A 28 1.16 -2.90 -7.02
CA GLN A 28 0.63 -2.09 -8.11
C GLN A 28 1.70 -1.79 -9.15
N GLY A 29 1.32 -1.85 -10.44
CA GLY A 29 2.25 -1.69 -11.55
C GLY A 29 2.73 -0.26 -11.80
N ASP A 30 2.14 0.70 -11.14
CA ASP A 30 2.50 2.12 -11.12
C ASP A 30 3.54 2.48 -10.04
N GLU A 31 4.03 1.49 -9.29
CA GLU A 31 5.07 1.62 -8.26
C GLU A 31 6.41 0.98 -8.71
N PRO A 32 7.12 1.56 -9.68
CA PRO A 32 8.29 0.90 -10.28
C PRO A 32 9.53 0.86 -9.38
N MET A 33 9.55 1.59 -8.27
CA MET A 33 10.69 1.66 -7.35
C MET A 33 10.61 0.65 -6.20
N ILE A 34 9.68 -0.28 -6.24
CA ILE A 34 9.54 -1.34 -5.24
C ILE A 34 10.75 -2.26 -5.26
N THR A 35 11.24 -2.59 -4.07
CA THR A 35 12.39 -3.49 -3.86
C THR A 35 11.96 -4.76 -3.11
N PRO A 36 12.68 -5.89 -3.26
CA PRO A 36 12.34 -7.13 -2.57
C PRO A 36 12.25 -7.01 -1.06
N ASP A 37 13.13 -6.23 -0.44
CA ASP A 37 13.15 -6.00 1.00
C ASP A 37 11.89 -5.25 1.51
N MET A 38 11.27 -4.42 0.67
CA MET A 38 9.98 -3.80 0.99
C MET A 38 8.86 -4.84 1.02
N ILE A 39 8.86 -5.79 0.08
CA ILE A 39 7.88 -6.88 0.05
C ILE A 39 8.06 -7.77 1.29
N ASP A 40 9.30 -8.14 1.62
CA ASP A 40 9.62 -8.95 2.80
C ASP A 40 9.17 -8.24 4.09
N ALA A 41 9.46 -6.95 4.24
CA ALA A 41 9.03 -6.14 5.37
C ALA A 41 7.49 -6.09 5.52
N ALA A 42 6.77 -6.01 4.41
CA ALA A 42 5.30 -6.01 4.42
C ALA A 42 4.71 -7.37 4.85
N VAL A 43 5.36 -8.47 4.52
CA VAL A 43 4.89 -9.83 4.84
C VAL A 43 5.26 -10.24 6.28
N GLU A 44 6.37 -9.75 6.79
CA GLU A 44 6.94 -10.16 8.08
C GLU A 44 5.95 -10.12 9.26
N PRO A 45 5.12 -9.07 9.47
CA PRO A 45 4.14 -9.04 10.55
C PRO A 45 3.12 -10.17 10.47
N MET A 46 2.71 -10.55 9.26
CA MET A 46 1.76 -11.62 9.03
C MET A 46 2.35 -13.00 9.36
N LEU A 47 3.65 -13.17 9.14
CA LEU A 47 4.34 -14.41 9.54
C LEU A 47 4.45 -14.56 11.06
N LYS A 48 4.57 -13.43 11.78
CA LYS A 48 4.68 -13.40 13.24
C LYS A 48 3.32 -13.48 13.95
N ASP A 49 2.28 -12.91 13.38
CA ASP A 49 0.94 -12.83 13.96
C ASP A 49 -0.13 -13.31 12.98
N PRO A 50 -0.67 -14.52 13.18
CA PRO A 50 -1.73 -15.07 12.34
C PRO A 50 -3.05 -14.28 12.35
N SER A 51 -3.26 -13.39 13.31
CA SER A 51 -4.47 -12.56 13.40
C SER A 51 -4.47 -11.39 12.44
N ILE A 52 -3.31 -11.01 11.89
CA ILE A 52 -3.20 -9.94 10.89
C ILE A 52 -3.66 -10.46 9.53
N ASN A 53 -4.75 -9.90 9.03
CA ASN A 53 -5.35 -10.27 7.76
C ASN A 53 -4.82 -9.47 6.57
N VAL A 54 -4.49 -8.20 6.81
CA VAL A 54 -4.01 -7.26 5.79
C VAL A 54 -2.90 -6.40 6.37
N VAL A 55 -1.88 -6.21 5.57
CA VAL A 55 -0.81 -5.23 5.83
C VAL A 55 -0.78 -4.24 4.66
N ASN A 56 -0.40 -3.01 4.93
CA ASN A 56 -0.06 -2.04 3.91
C ASN A 56 1.21 -1.29 4.30
N LEU A 57 2.13 -1.11 3.37
CA LEU A 57 3.29 -0.26 3.62
C LEU A 57 2.90 1.21 3.68
N MET A 58 3.64 1.98 4.48
CA MET A 58 3.58 3.44 4.49
C MET A 58 5.00 4.01 4.47
N ALA A 59 5.14 5.18 3.86
CA ALA A 59 6.39 5.93 3.80
C ALA A 59 6.18 7.37 4.29
N ASP A 60 7.26 8.01 4.72
CA ASP A 60 7.24 9.43 5.06
C ASP A 60 7.13 10.28 3.78
N LEU A 61 6.31 11.31 3.84
CA LEU A 61 6.30 12.40 2.86
C LEU A 61 7.39 13.40 3.21
N ALA A 62 8.19 13.78 2.22
CA ALA A 62 9.36 14.60 2.45
C ALA A 62 9.09 16.10 2.40
N THR A 63 8.05 16.52 1.66
CA THR A 63 7.76 17.93 1.43
C THR A 63 6.29 18.27 1.71
N GLU A 64 6.00 19.57 1.85
CA GLU A 64 4.62 20.04 1.98
C GLU A 64 3.85 19.86 0.67
N GLU A 65 4.51 19.99 -0.47
CA GLU A 65 3.90 19.77 -1.78
C GLU A 65 3.41 18.32 -1.92
N GLU A 66 4.24 17.34 -1.54
CA GLU A 66 3.82 15.93 -1.51
C GLU A 66 2.65 15.70 -0.54
N PHE A 67 2.62 16.39 0.59
CA PHE A 67 1.53 16.28 1.56
C PHE A 67 0.21 16.90 1.09
N GLU A 68 0.28 17.95 0.28
CA GLU A 68 -0.89 18.61 -0.31
C GLU A 68 -1.36 17.92 -1.62
N ASP A 69 -0.54 17.04 -2.22
CA ASP A 69 -0.87 16.36 -3.46
C ASP A 69 -1.99 15.32 -3.24
N PRO A 70 -3.15 15.43 -3.91
CA PRO A 70 -4.23 14.45 -3.80
C PRO A 70 -3.91 13.09 -4.42
N ASN A 71 -2.86 12.96 -5.23
CA ASN A 71 -2.40 11.68 -5.76
C ASN A 71 -1.67 10.87 -4.67
N GLU A 72 -1.00 11.52 -3.74
CA GLU A 72 -0.40 10.90 -2.57
C GLU A 72 -1.47 10.64 -1.51
N VAL A 73 -1.85 9.39 -1.30
CA VAL A 73 -2.85 9.02 -0.30
C VAL A 73 -2.24 9.06 1.09
N LYS A 74 -2.66 10.04 1.92
CA LYS A 74 -2.21 10.17 3.31
C LYS A 74 -2.82 9.08 4.19
N VAL A 75 -2.08 8.65 5.20
CA VAL A 75 -2.55 7.70 6.20
C VAL A 75 -2.18 8.12 7.61
N VAL A 76 -3.09 7.92 8.54
CA VAL A 76 -2.85 8.08 9.98
C VAL A 76 -3.11 6.77 10.69
N THR A 77 -2.33 6.48 11.73
CA THR A 77 -2.37 5.21 12.46
C THR A 77 -2.72 5.40 13.92
N ASP A 78 -3.25 4.36 14.54
CA ASP A 78 -3.38 4.25 15.98
C ASP A 78 -2.02 3.91 16.65
N LEU A 79 -2.02 3.79 17.97
CA LEU A 79 -0.82 3.46 18.76
C LEU A 79 -0.31 2.03 18.54
N ASN A 80 -1.10 1.17 17.93
CA ASN A 80 -0.71 -0.20 17.57
C ASN A 80 -0.17 -0.29 16.15
N GLY A 81 -0.20 0.82 15.38
CA GLY A 81 0.19 0.85 13.99
C GLY A 81 -0.89 0.37 13.03
N ASP A 82 -2.15 0.30 13.46
CA ASP A 82 -3.27 0.00 12.58
C ASP A 82 -3.81 1.32 11.99
N ALA A 83 -4.19 1.33 10.72
CA ALA A 83 -4.71 2.51 10.05
C ALA A 83 -6.00 3.00 10.71
N LEU A 84 -6.09 4.31 10.97
CA LEU A 84 -7.30 4.99 11.42
C LEU A 84 -8.09 5.56 10.24
N TYR A 85 -7.39 6.10 9.25
CA TYR A 85 -8.00 6.66 8.05
C TYR A 85 -6.99 6.81 6.93
N PHE A 86 -7.45 6.67 5.69
CA PHE A 86 -6.73 7.04 4.47
C PHE A 86 -7.44 8.22 3.82
N SER A 87 -6.70 9.23 3.38
CA SER A 87 -7.29 10.41 2.76
C SER A 87 -6.44 10.97 1.63
N ARG A 88 -7.12 11.48 0.61
CA ARG A 88 -6.46 12.32 -0.39
C ARG A 88 -6.23 13.75 0.10
N GLU A 89 -7.00 14.19 1.11
CA GLU A 89 -6.76 15.44 1.80
C GLU A 89 -5.59 15.33 2.79
N PRO A 90 -4.90 16.45 3.10
CA PRO A 90 -3.83 16.47 4.10
C PRO A 90 -4.31 16.11 5.50
N ILE A 91 -3.89 14.96 6.01
CA ILE A 91 -4.10 14.49 7.38
C ILE A 91 -2.78 14.00 7.98
N PRO A 92 -2.55 14.16 9.33
CA PRO A 92 -3.36 14.90 10.30
C PRO A 92 -3.21 16.42 10.18
N SER A 93 -4.02 17.19 10.92
CA SER A 93 -3.97 18.66 10.89
C SER A 93 -2.62 19.21 11.36
N ARG A 94 -2.04 20.15 10.60
CA ARG A 94 -0.82 20.89 10.94
C ARG A 94 -1.12 22.27 11.55
N ARG A 95 -2.40 22.63 11.70
CA ARG A 95 -2.80 24.00 12.07
C ARG A 95 -2.86 24.24 13.58
N LYS A 96 -2.84 23.17 14.39
CA LYS A 96 -2.92 23.24 15.86
C LYS A 96 -2.09 22.12 16.48
N GLY A 97 -1.60 22.34 17.70
CA GLY A 97 -0.86 21.36 18.49
C GLY A 97 0.64 21.45 18.28
N THR A 98 1.27 20.32 17.96
CA THR A 98 2.73 20.23 17.80
C THR A 98 3.21 20.79 16.47
N PRO A 99 4.42 21.41 16.41
CA PRO A 99 5.06 21.78 15.15
C PRO A 99 5.55 20.57 14.33
N HIS A 100 5.76 19.43 14.96
CA HIS A 100 6.15 18.18 14.29
C HIS A 100 4.94 17.28 14.11
N VAL A 101 4.46 17.19 12.88
CA VAL A 101 3.33 16.33 12.49
C VAL A 101 3.87 15.26 11.56
N PRO A 102 3.72 13.95 11.91
CA PRO A 102 4.05 12.88 11.00
C PRO A 102 3.20 12.99 9.73
N MET A 103 3.86 12.92 8.58
CA MET A 103 3.21 12.96 7.27
C MET A 103 3.53 11.66 6.57
N HIS A 104 2.57 10.74 6.56
CA HIS A 104 2.75 9.42 5.96
C HIS A 104 1.83 9.24 4.77
N LYS A 105 2.32 8.55 3.75
CA LYS A 105 1.54 8.10 2.60
C LYS A 105 1.42 6.58 2.54
N GLN A 106 0.36 6.12 1.93
CA GLN A 106 0.20 4.73 1.49
C GLN A 106 1.24 4.39 0.43
N VAL A 107 1.89 3.23 0.55
CA VAL A 107 2.70 2.61 -0.50
C VAL A 107 2.00 1.34 -0.94
N CYS A 108 1.75 1.19 -2.23
CA CYS A 108 0.88 0.14 -2.77
C CYS A 108 1.55 -1.24 -2.84
N ILE A 109 2.08 -1.69 -1.70
CA ILE A 109 2.46 -3.08 -1.41
C ILE A 109 1.54 -3.57 -0.30
N ILE A 110 0.62 -4.46 -0.64
CA ILE A 110 -0.48 -4.83 0.24
C ILE A 110 -0.61 -6.36 0.31
N PRO A 111 0.05 -7.01 1.28
CA PRO A 111 -0.17 -8.41 1.59
C PRO A 111 -1.55 -8.66 2.20
N PHE A 112 -2.21 -9.69 1.72
CA PHE A 112 -3.46 -10.23 2.25
C PHE A 112 -3.28 -11.69 2.66
N ARG A 113 -3.96 -12.12 3.74
CA ARG A 113 -4.27 -13.52 3.89
C ARG A 113 -5.16 -13.96 2.73
N ARG A 114 -4.87 -15.12 2.17
CA ARG A 114 -5.62 -15.66 1.02
C ARG A 114 -7.13 -15.61 1.19
N ASP A 115 -7.62 -16.17 2.29
CA ASP A 115 -9.07 -16.25 2.53
C ASP A 115 -9.67 -14.86 2.81
N TYR A 116 -8.89 -13.97 3.40
CA TYR A 116 -9.30 -12.61 3.62
C TYR A 116 -9.38 -11.80 2.30
N LEU A 117 -8.46 -12.01 1.36
CA LEU A 117 -8.54 -11.42 0.03
C LEU A 117 -9.84 -11.80 -0.68
N LEU A 118 -10.25 -13.08 -0.60
CA LEU A 118 -11.52 -13.53 -1.16
C LEU A 118 -12.72 -12.89 -0.45
N LYS A 119 -12.68 -12.78 0.88
CA LYS A 119 -13.69 -12.07 1.67
C LYS A 119 -13.77 -10.59 1.26
N PHE A 120 -12.64 -9.92 1.17
CA PHE A 120 -12.55 -8.50 0.78
C PHE A 120 -13.17 -8.26 -0.61
N ASN A 121 -12.88 -9.11 -1.59
CA ASN A 121 -13.47 -9.01 -2.93
C ASN A 121 -14.98 -9.27 -2.97
N ALA A 122 -15.52 -9.96 -1.97
CA ALA A 122 -16.96 -10.20 -1.85
C ALA A 122 -17.70 -9.09 -1.08
N MET A 123 -16.97 -8.13 -0.49
CA MET A 123 -17.58 -6.97 0.16
C MET A 123 -18.06 -5.96 -0.88
N ASP A 124 -19.21 -5.34 -0.61
CA ASP A 124 -19.69 -4.21 -1.41
C ASP A 124 -18.81 -2.98 -1.18
N GLU A 125 -18.71 -2.13 -2.20
CA GLU A 125 -18.04 -0.83 -2.08
C GLU A 125 -18.76 0.04 -1.05
N CYS A 126 -17.97 0.75 -0.24
CA CYS A 126 -18.45 1.59 0.84
C CYS A 126 -18.34 3.09 0.51
N PRO A 127 -19.14 3.95 1.18
CA PRO A 127 -19.15 5.38 0.88
C PRO A 127 -17.79 6.08 0.96
N LEU A 128 -17.01 5.83 2.00
CA LEU A 128 -15.69 6.48 2.14
C LEU A 128 -14.67 5.94 1.14
N GLU A 129 -14.73 4.66 0.80
CA GLU A 129 -13.94 4.09 -0.28
C GLU A 129 -14.17 4.84 -1.60
N ILE A 130 -15.45 5.10 -1.92
CA ILE A 130 -15.83 5.81 -3.15
C ILE A 130 -15.37 7.27 -3.09
N ILE A 131 -15.56 7.95 -1.96
CA ILE A 131 -15.22 9.36 -1.76
C ILE A 131 -13.71 9.58 -1.86
N GLU A 132 -12.93 8.78 -1.14
CA GLU A 132 -11.46 8.89 -1.12
C GLU A 132 -10.83 8.19 -2.33
N SER A 133 -11.57 7.33 -3.03
CA SER A 133 -11.04 6.45 -4.09
C SER A 133 -9.86 5.60 -3.58
N VAL A 134 -10.04 5.01 -2.39
CA VAL A 134 -9.06 4.18 -1.69
C VAL A 134 -9.75 2.92 -1.18
N ASP A 135 -9.45 1.79 -1.79
CA ASP A 135 -10.10 0.49 -1.51
C ASP A 135 -9.83 -0.03 -0.07
N MET A 136 -8.72 0.35 0.55
CA MET A 136 -8.47 0.03 1.97
C MET A 136 -9.48 0.67 2.93
N MET A 137 -10.16 1.74 2.53
CA MET A 137 -11.25 2.32 3.32
C MET A 137 -12.40 1.35 3.54
N ARG A 138 -12.68 0.43 2.60
CA ARG A 138 -13.70 -0.61 2.75
C ARG A 138 -13.47 -1.46 4.00
N ILE A 139 -12.21 -1.82 4.27
CA ILE A 139 -11.83 -2.60 5.45
C ILE A 139 -12.15 -1.82 6.73
N LEU A 140 -11.77 -0.53 6.75
CA LEU A 140 -12.00 0.32 7.91
C LEU A 140 -13.49 0.59 8.16
N GLU A 141 -14.28 0.81 7.11
CA GLU A 141 -15.73 1.02 7.24
C GLU A 141 -16.48 -0.22 7.74
N HIS A 142 -15.93 -1.43 7.52
CA HIS A 142 -16.44 -2.67 8.11
C HIS A 142 -15.94 -2.93 9.55
N GLY A 143 -15.21 -1.97 10.15
CA GLY A 143 -14.69 -2.10 11.51
C GLY A 143 -13.51 -3.06 11.63
N GLU A 144 -12.88 -3.40 10.53
CA GLU A 144 -11.71 -4.28 10.48
C GLU A 144 -10.42 -3.44 10.37
N LYS A 145 -9.26 -4.09 10.45
CA LYS A 145 -7.99 -3.42 10.60
C LYS A 145 -7.08 -3.64 9.40
N VAL A 146 -6.34 -2.59 9.04
CA VAL A 146 -5.20 -2.64 8.13
C VAL A 146 -3.95 -2.32 8.95
N ARG A 147 -3.03 -3.27 9.10
CA ARG A 147 -1.75 -3.05 9.76
C ARG A 147 -0.85 -2.22 8.83
N MET A 148 -0.38 -1.08 9.32
CA MET A 148 0.59 -0.27 8.60
C MET A 148 2.01 -0.64 9.00
N VAL A 149 2.90 -0.73 8.01
CA VAL A 149 4.33 -1.02 8.20
C VAL A 149 5.13 0.12 7.57
N PRO A 150 5.95 0.83 8.36
CA PRO A 150 6.77 1.91 7.81
C PRO A 150 7.92 1.35 6.95
N THR A 151 8.23 2.05 5.87
CA THR A 151 9.45 1.87 5.08
C THR A 151 10.24 3.17 5.02
N ASP A 152 11.56 3.07 5.07
CA ASP A 152 12.48 4.17 4.85
C ASP A 152 12.84 4.39 3.37
N LYS A 153 12.31 3.53 2.50
CA LYS A 153 12.55 3.63 1.06
C LYS A 153 11.68 4.71 0.44
N ARG A 154 12.32 5.54 -0.35
CA ARG A 154 11.59 6.53 -1.15
C ARG A 154 10.93 5.83 -2.34
N THR A 155 9.63 5.98 -2.45
CA THR A 155 8.83 5.53 -3.59
C THR A 155 8.21 6.73 -4.30
N LEU A 156 8.00 6.58 -5.59
CA LEU A 156 7.26 7.53 -6.40
C LEU A 156 6.37 6.72 -7.35
N SER A 157 5.07 6.87 -7.19
CA SER A 157 4.10 6.32 -8.14
C SER A 157 4.15 7.08 -9.45
N VAL A 158 3.77 6.41 -10.54
CA VAL A 158 3.73 6.99 -11.88
C VAL A 158 2.27 7.20 -12.28
N ASP A 159 1.73 8.37 -11.95
CA ASP A 159 0.38 8.79 -12.30
C ASP A 159 0.37 9.71 -13.53
N THR A 160 1.46 10.44 -13.75
CA THR A 160 1.60 11.43 -14.82
C THR A 160 2.83 11.17 -15.69
N GLN A 161 2.92 11.84 -16.84
CA GLN A 161 4.10 11.81 -17.69
C GLN A 161 5.33 12.41 -16.99
N GLU A 162 5.12 13.41 -16.14
CA GLU A 162 6.19 14.04 -15.35
C GLU A 162 6.77 13.05 -14.32
N ASP A 163 5.91 12.30 -13.62
CA ASP A 163 6.35 11.26 -12.69
C ASP A 163 7.17 10.18 -13.40
N LEU A 164 6.73 9.76 -14.59
CA LEU A 164 7.47 8.80 -15.39
C LEU A 164 8.88 9.29 -15.73
N GLU A 165 9.04 10.56 -16.06
CA GLU A 165 10.35 11.15 -16.36
C GLU A 165 11.23 11.22 -15.10
N ARG A 166 10.65 11.63 -13.96
CA ARG A 166 11.34 11.64 -12.66
C ARG A 166 11.80 10.25 -12.24
N VAL A 167 10.92 9.25 -12.33
CA VAL A 167 11.27 7.86 -12.01
C VAL A 167 12.35 7.31 -12.93
N ARG A 168 12.28 7.57 -14.23
CA ARG A 168 13.33 7.18 -15.18
C ARG A 168 14.69 7.75 -14.80
N GLU A 169 14.73 9.01 -14.37
CA GLU A 169 15.96 9.64 -13.91
C GLU A 169 16.48 8.99 -12.62
N MET A 170 15.62 8.80 -11.63
CA MET A 170 15.98 8.16 -10.35
C MET A 170 16.48 6.72 -10.55
N MET A 171 15.88 5.97 -11.46
CA MET A 171 16.24 4.58 -11.74
C MET A 171 17.41 4.42 -12.72
N ARG A 172 17.96 5.50 -13.28
CA ARG A 172 19.02 5.41 -14.31
C ARG A 172 20.22 4.62 -13.80
N ASP A 173 20.69 4.94 -12.60
CA ASP A 173 21.88 4.37 -11.97
C ASP A 173 21.52 3.43 -10.81
N ASP A 174 20.27 2.97 -10.75
CA ASP A 174 19.80 2.09 -9.69
C ASP A 174 20.46 0.71 -9.79
N ALA A 175 21.18 0.34 -8.72
CA ALA A 175 21.98 -0.88 -8.67
C ALA A 175 21.11 -2.16 -8.77
N LEU A 176 19.89 -2.12 -8.21
CA LEU A 176 18.97 -3.25 -8.25
C LEU A 176 18.47 -3.46 -9.68
N ARG A 177 18.00 -2.39 -10.35
CA ARG A 177 17.62 -2.44 -11.76
C ARG A 177 18.72 -3.00 -12.65
N ILE A 178 19.95 -2.51 -12.46
CA ILE A 178 21.13 -2.96 -13.23
C ILE A 178 21.37 -4.45 -13.02
N SER A 179 21.13 -4.99 -11.83
CA SER A 179 21.34 -6.41 -11.53
C SER A 179 20.39 -7.34 -12.32
N TYR A 180 19.20 -6.86 -12.70
CA TYR A 180 18.20 -7.61 -13.47
C TYR A 180 18.35 -7.47 -14.98
N THR A 181 19.19 -6.56 -15.48
CA THR A 181 19.39 -6.28 -16.93
C THR A 181 20.60 -6.95 -17.53
N LYS A 182 21.21 -7.93 -16.86
CA LYS A 182 22.35 -8.71 -17.35
C LYS A 182 21.90 -9.91 -18.19
#